data_6b2f2f266f547fa2ae0c874016f4be3d
#
_entry.id   6b2f2f266f547fa2ae0c874016f4be3d
#
_cell.length_a   1.000
_cell.length_b   1.000
_cell.length_c   1.000
_cell.angle_alpha   90.00
_cell.angle_beta   90.00
_cell.angle_gamma   90.00
#
_symmetry.space_group_name_H-M   'P 1'
#
loop_
_entity.id
_entity.type
_entity.pdbx_description
1 polymer ?
#
loop_
_entity_poly.entity_id
_entity_poly.type
_entity_poly.pdbx_seq_one_letter_code
_entity_poly.pdbx_strand_id
1 'polypeptide(L)'
;MALLQISEPGMSPAPHEQRLAIGIDLGTTNSLAATMRSGVPVVLPDSLGRPLLPSVVRYHADGKAEVGYAALSKQAIDPKNTIASVKRFMGRGVKDVAHLESAPYDFVDAPGMLQLRTAAGVKSPVEVSAEILRVLRERAELSLQGTLSGAVITVPAYFDDAQRQATTVSYTHLTLPTKA
;
A
#
# COMPACT_ATOMS: atom_id res chain seq x y z
N MET A 1 -22.31 -16.58 24.19
CA MET A 1 -23.53 -15.76 24.29
C MET A 1 -23.81 -15.23 22.91
N ALA A 2 -24.87 -15.72 22.25
CA ALA A 2 -25.26 -15.26 20.92
C ALA A 2 -26.14 -14.02 21.07
N LEU A 3 -25.72 -12.88 20.53
CA LEU A 3 -26.57 -11.71 20.43
C LEU A 3 -27.55 -11.91 19.27
N LEU A 4 -28.79 -12.20 19.59
CA LEU A 4 -29.89 -12.17 18.63
C LEU A 4 -30.28 -10.70 18.40
N GLN A 5 -29.96 -10.16 17.23
CA GLN A 5 -30.50 -8.87 16.80
C GLN A 5 -31.93 -9.13 16.29
N ILE A 6 -32.92 -8.68 17.05
CA ILE A 6 -34.33 -8.71 16.67
C ILE A 6 -34.61 -7.38 15.96
N SER A 7 -34.88 -7.41 14.67
CA SER A 7 -35.35 -6.26 13.89
C SER A 7 -36.88 -6.24 13.90
N GLU A 8 -37.49 -5.07 14.07
CA GLU A 8 -38.93 -4.90 13.92
C GLU A 8 -39.34 -5.08 12.43
N PRO A 9 -40.54 -5.60 12.14
CA PRO A 9 -41.03 -5.72 10.78
C PRO A 9 -41.06 -4.36 10.08
N GLY A 10 -40.32 -4.23 8.96
CA GLY A 10 -40.16 -2.99 8.21
C GLY A 10 -38.87 -2.20 8.52
N MET A 11 -38.11 -2.61 9.53
CA MET A 11 -36.81 -2.04 9.90
C MET A 11 -35.66 -3.04 9.67
N SER A 12 -35.86 -3.99 8.77
CA SER A 12 -34.76 -4.87 8.38
C SER A 12 -33.70 -4.02 7.70
N PRO A 13 -32.46 -3.87 8.24
CA PRO A 13 -31.39 -3.28 7.47
C PRO A 13 -31.26 -4.08 6.18
N ALA A 14 -31.00 -3.40 5.08
CA ALA A 14 -30.68 -4.03 3.80
C ALA A 14 -29.73 -5.21 4.04
N PRO A 15 -29.85 -6.33 3.29
CA PRO A 15 -29.12 -7.57 3.52
C PRO A 15 -27.69 -7.21 3.84
N HIS A 16 -27.22 -7.61 5.03
CA HIS A 16 -25.98 -7.15 5.67
C HIS A 16 -24.87 -7.04 4.64
N GLU A 17 -24.58 -5.84 4.17
CA GLU A 17 -23.34 -5.58 3.47
C GLU A 17 -22.24 -5.97 4.44
N GLN A 18 -21.63 -7.13 4.18
CA GLN A 18 -20.49 -7.57 4.97
C GLN A 18 -19.43 -6.49 4.81
N ARG A 19 -19.23 -5.69 5.85
CA ARG A 19 -18.17 -4.69 5.87
C ARG A 19 -16.84 -5.41 5.90
N LEU A 20 -16.30 -5.65 4.69
CA LEU A 20 -15.03 -6.31 4.52
C LEU A 20 -13.92 -5.36 4.95
N ALA A 21 -13.13 -5.80 5.90
CA ALA A 21 -11.95 -5.08 6.36
C ALA A 21 -10.73 -5.99 6.37
N ILE A 22 -9.56 -5.41 6.15
CA ILE A 22 -8.29 -6.12 6.14
C ILE A 22 -7.25 -5.45 7.03
N GLY A 23 -6.26 -6.22 7.47
CA GLY A 23 -4.99 -5.72 7.98
C GLY A 23 -3.95 -5.70 6.86
N ILE A 24 -3.16 -4.65 6.76
CA ILE A 24 -2.03 -4.54 5.85
C ILE A 24 -0.77 -4.29 6.67
N ASP A 25 0.25 -5.10 6.44
CA ASP A 25 1.61 -4.79 6.85
C ASP A 25 2.37 -4.23 5.65
N LEU A 26 2.59 -2.91 5.65
CA LEU A 26 3.41 -2.23 4.66
C LEU A 26 4.87 -2.29 5.11
N GLY A 27 5.56 -3.36 4.74
CA GLY A 27 6.95 -3.59 5.12
C GLY A 27 7.96 -2.86 4.22
N THR A 28 9.20 -2.74 4.70
CA THR A 28 10.31 -2.16 3.92
C THR A 28 10.70 -3.02 2.73
N THR A 29 10.76 -4.33 2.93
CA THR A 29 11.17 -5.31 1.90
C THR A 29 9.98 -6.02 1.28
N ASN A 30 9.04 -6.48 2.12
CA ASN A 30 7.83 -7.17 1.69
C ASN A 30 6.64 -6.62 2.43
N SER A 31 5.50 -6.66 1.77
CA SER A 31 4.19 -6.29 2.32
C SER A 31 3.22 -7.46 2.22
N LEU A 32 2.18 -7.46 3.03
CA LEU A 32 1.13 -8.46 2.99
C LEU A 32 -0.22 -7.88 3.40
N ALA A 33 -1.29 -8.57 2.99
CA ALA A 33 -2.64 -8.32 3.48
C ALA A 33 -3.18 -9.57 4.17
N ALA A 34 -3.96 -9.37 5.23
CA ALA A 34 -4.59 -10.43 6.00
C ALA A 34 -6.02 -10.04 6.39
N THR A 35 -6.85 -11.02 6.63
CA THR A 35 -8.20 -10.83 7.17
C THR A 35 -8.45 -11.78 8.33
N MET A 36 -9.51 -11.51 9.09
CA MET A 36 -9.96 -12.42 10.15
C MET A 36 -11.01 -13.39 9.57
N ARG A 37 -10.77 -14.68 9.68
CA ARG A 37 -11.74 -15.73 9.37
C ARG A 37 -11.98 -16.58 10.62
N SER A 38 -13.20 -16.60 11.10
CA SER A 38 -13.58 -17.38 12.31
C SER A 38 -12.66 -17.11 13.51
N GLY A 39 -12.27 -15.84 13.72
CA GLY A 39 -11.40 -15.46 14.82
C GLY A 39 -9.90 -15.73 14.63
N VAL A 40 -9.49 -16.23 13.46
CA VAL A 40 -8.09 -16.54 13.12
C VAL A 40 -7.61 -15.60 12.02
N PRO A 41 -6.42 -14.98 12.14
CA PRO A 41 -5.84 -14.18 11.06
C PRO A 41 -5.39 -15.09 9.91
N VAL A 42 -5.79 -14.75 8.70
CA VAL A 42 -5.46 -15.48 7.47
C VAL A 42 -4.84 -14.50 6.48
N VAL A 43 -3.62 -14.81 6.03
CA VAL A 43 -2.96 -14.02 4.98
C VAL A 43 -3.63 -14.29 3.64
N LEU A 44 -3.79 -13.25 2.85
CA LEU A 44 -4.41 -13.28 1.53
C LEU A 44 -3.31 -13.41 0.47
N PRO A 45 -3.10 -14.61 -0.12
CA PRO A 45 -2.07 -14.83 -1.13
C PRO A 45 -2.48 -14.25 -2.49
N ASP A 46 -1.51 -14.13 -3.39
CA ASP A 46 -1.79 -13.84 -4.79
C ASP A 46 -2.31 -15.09 -5.54
N SER A 47 -2.57 -14.93 -6.85
CA SER A 47 -3.08 -16.02 -7.71
C SER A 47 -2.13 -17.22 -7.85
N LEU A 48 -0.87 -17.07 -7.47
CA LEU A 48 0.14 -18.13 -7.45
C LEU A 48 0.37 -18.71 -6.04
N GLY A 49 -0.47 -18.34 -5.07
CA GLY A 49 -0.36 -18.81 -3.68
C GLY A 49 0.73 -18.13 -2.86
N ARG A 50 1.33 -17.03 -3.34
CA ARG A 50 2.40 -16.33 -2.63
C ARG A 50 1.83 -15.35 -1.62
N PRO A 51 2.14 -15.49 -0.32
CA PRO A 51 1.58 -14.62 0.72
C PRO A 51 2.18 -13.21 0.72
N LEU A 52 3.46 -13.09 0.36
CA LEU A 52 4.19 -11.83 0.39
C LEU A 52 4.10 -11.11 -0.96
N LEU A 53 4.14 -9.78 -0.90
CA LEU A 53 4.32 -8.89 -2.05
C LEU A 53 5.63 -8.13 -1.84
N PRO A 54 6.65 -8.28 -2.69
CA PRO A 54 7.83 -7.42 -2.62
C PRO A 54 7.43 -5.94 -2.67
N SER A 55 7.94 -5.14 -1.73
CA SER A 55 7.67 -3.69 -1.63
C SER A 55 8.52 -2.94 -2.67
N VAL A 56 8.33 -3.27 -3.93
CA VAL A 56 9.07 -2.75 -5.08
C VAL A 56 8.09 -2.28 -6.15
N VAL A 57 8.32 -1.07 -6.66
CA VAL A 57 7.50 -0.45 -7.71
C VAL A 57 8.40 0.01 -8.84
N ARG A 58 8.12 -0.40 -10.07
CA ARG A 58 8.80 0.06 -11.27
C ARG A 58 7.87 0.93 -12.10
N TYR A 59 8.36 2.10 -12.51
CA TYR A 59 7.63 3.03 -13.35
C TYR A 59 8.10 2.98 -14.80
N HIS A 60 7.14 2.98 -15.71
CA HIS A 60 7.35 3.02 -17.16
C HIS A 60 7.09 4.42 -17.72
N ALA A 61 7.67 4.73 -18.87
CA ALA A 61 7.49 6.03 -19.53
C ALA A 61 6.05 6.31 -19.98
N ASP A 62 5.22 5.29 -20.12
CA ASP A 62 3.79 5.40 -20.43
C ASP A 62 2.93 5.70 -19.19
N GLY A 63 3.56 5.92 -18.03
CA GLY A 63 2.89 6.21 -16.77
C GLY A 63 2.44 4.98 -15.98
N LYS A 64 2.56 3.77 -16.53
CA LYS A 64 2.20 2.54 -15.81
C LYS A 64 3.21 2.20 -14.72
N ALA A 65 2.71 1.53 -13.68
CA ALA A 65 3.51 0.98 -12.61
C ALA A 65 3.39 -0.54 -12.53
N GLU A 66 4.53 -1.23 -12.47
CA GLU A 66 4.62 -2.64 -12.08
C GLU A 66 4.93 -2.72 -10.59
N VAL A 67 4.35 -3.69 -9.88
CA VAL A 67 4.54 -3.84 -8.43
C VAL A 67 4.89 -5.28 -8.10
N GLY A 68 5.74 -5.45 -7.10
CA GLY A 68 6.06 -6.75 -6.54
C GLY A 68 7.09 -7.52 -7.35
N TYR A 69 6.86 -8.81 -7.61
CA TYR A 69 7.84 -9.70 -8.23
C TYR A 69 8.24 -9.28 -9.65
N ALA A 70 7.31 -8.75 -10.43
CA ALA A 70 7.60 -8.24 -11.78
C ALA A 70 8.60 -7.08 -11.72
N ALA A 71 8.35 -6.11 -10.85
CA ALA A 71 9.25 -4.98 -10.60
C ALA A 71 10.61 -5.45 -10.05
N LEU A 72 10.60 -6.34 -9.05
CA LEU A 72 11.81 -6.85 -8.41
C LEU A 72 12.76 -7.50 -9.43
N SER A 73 12.24 -8.25 -10.39
CA SER A 73 13.04 -8.89 -11.45
C SER A 73 13.77 -7.89 -12.36
N LYS A 74 13.37 -6.63 -12.36
CA LYS A 74 13.94 -5.54 -13.16
C LYS A 74 14.86 -4.61 -12.40
N GLN A 75 14.98 -4.78 -11.09
CA GLN A 75 15.74 -3.87 -10.22
C GLN A 75 17.21 -3.72 -10.63
N ALA A 76 17.85 -4.80 -11.08
CA ALA A 76 19.26 -4.77 -11.49
C ALA A 76 19.50 -4.09 -12.85
N ILE A 77 18.51 -4.14 -13.76
CA ILE A 77 18.64 -3.62 -15.13
C ILE A 77 18.05 -2.23 -15.31
N ASP A 78 17.13 -1.84 -14.45
CA ASP A 78 16.46 -0.51 -14.46
C ASP A 78 16.34 0.05 -13.04
N PRO A 79 17.48 0.25 -12.34
CA PRO A 79 17.47 0.61 -10.92
C PRO A 79 16.88 2.00 -10.65
N LYS A 80 17.02 2.96 -11.56
CA LYS A 80 16.53 4.34 -11.38
C LYS A 80 15.00 4.41 -11.35
N ASN A 81 14.33 3.55 -12.10
CA ASN A 81 12.88 3.53 -12.21
C ASN A 81 12.23 2.45 -11.34
N THR A 82 13.03 1.63 -10.65
CA THR A 82 12.57 0.51 -9.82
C THR A 82 12.81 0.82 -8.35
N ILE A 83 11.82 1.40 -7.70
CA ILE A 83 11.91 1.91 -6.34
C ILE A 83 11.63 0.79 -5.35
N ALA A 84 12.63 0.49 -4.52
CA ALA A 84 12.52 -0.46 -3.41
C ALA A 84 12.67 0.25 -2.07
N SER A 85 12.21 -0.38 -0.99
CA SER A 85 12.38 0.11 0.38
C SER A 85 11.85 1.54 0.62
N VAL A 86 10.80 1.93 -0.12
CA VAL A 86 10.23 3.29 -0.08
C VAL A 86 9.83 3.73 1.33
N LYS A 87 9.52 2.78 2.22
CA LYS A 87 9.18 3.06 3.62
C LYS A 87 10.26 3.85 4.36
N ARG A 88 11.53 3.75 3.93
CA ARG A 88 12.65 4.51 4.50
C ARG A 88 12.58 6.00 4.21
N PHE A 89 11.85 6.38 3.16
CA PHE A 89 11.73 7.76 2.68
C PHE A 89 10.40 8.43 3.10
N MET A 90 9.49 7.66 3.69
CA MET A 90 8.18 8.16 4.10
C MET A 90 8.29 9.26 5.14
N GLY A 91 7.65 10.41 4.87
CA GLY A 91 7.61 11.54 5.78
C GLY A 91 8.96 12.22 6.03
N ARG A 92 9.99 11.96 5.21
CA ARG A 92 11.34 12.48 5.39
C ARG A 92 11.74 13.44 4.28
N GLY A 93 12.49 14.48 4.65
CA GLY A 93 13.21 15.35 3.71
C GLY A 93 14.54 14.73 3.29
N VAL A 94 15.20 15.34 2.27
CA VAL A 94 16.52 14.91 1.78
C VAL A 94 17.55 14.87 2.89
N LYS A 95 17.50 15.82 3.83
CA LYS A 95 18.45 15.94 4.95
C LYS A 95 18.27 14.88 6.04
N ASP A 96 17.11 14.23 6.08
CA ASP A 96 16.73 13.29 7.15
C ASP A 96 17.06 11.84 6.79
N VAL A 97 17.50 11.59 5.56
CA VAL A 97 17.80 10.24 5.08
C VAL A 97 19.30 10.06 4.94
N ALA A 98 19.85 9.14 5.73
CA ALA A 98 21.26 8.79 5.65
C ALA A 98 21.57 7.99 4.36
N HIS A 99 22.75 8.22 3.80
CA HIS A 99 23.29 7.47 2.66
C HIS A 99 22.45 7.53 1.39
N LEU A 100 21.80 8.67 1.10
CA LEU A 100 21.06 8.86 -0.16
C LEU A 100 21.96 8.67 -1.39
N GLU A 101 23.22 9.06 -1.30
CA GLU A 101 24.22 8.94 -2.36
C GLU A 101 24.52 7.49 -2.76
N SER A 102 24.24 6.52 -1.89
CA SER A 102 24.41 5.10 -2.18
C SER A 102 23.19 4.46 -2.85
N ALA A 103 22.06 5.16 -2.86
CA ALA A 103 20.86 4.68 -3.52
C ALA A 103 20.91 4.99 -5.03
N PRO A 104 20.42 4.10 -5.90
CA PRO A 104 20.48 4.27 -7.36
C PRO A 104 19.46 5.29 -7.90
N TYR A 105 18.76 6.01 -7.03
CA TYR A 105 17.63 6.87 -7.38
C TYR A 105 18.08 8.31 -7.65
N ASP A 106 17.36 8.99 -8.53
CA ASP A 106 17.48 10.42 -8.77
C ASP A 106 16.53 11.16 -7.81
N PHE A 107 17.06 11.61 -6.68
CA PHE A 107 16.30 12.33 -5.67
C PHE A 107 16.12 13.80 -6.06
N VAL A 108 14.92 14.30 -5.84
CA VAL A 108 14.54 15.69 -6.03
C VAL A 108 14.26 16.30 -4.66
N ASP A 109 14.99 17.37 -4.33
CA ASP A 109 14.72 18.15 -3.12
C ASP A 109 13.46 18.99 -3.35
N ALA A 110 12.45 18.73 -2.54
CA ALA A 110 11.17 19.43 -2.59
C ALA A 110 10.77 19.87 -1.19
N PRO A 111 10.00 20.97 -1.05
CA PRO A 111 9.50 21.39 0.25
C PRO A 111 8.71 20.27 0.94
N GLY A 112 9.13 19.93 2.15
CA GLY A 112 8.43 18.98 3.03
C GLY A 112 8.89 17.53 2.91
N MET A 113 8.88 16.92 1.74
CA MET A 113 9.24 15.50 1.57
C MET A 113 10.11 15.32 0.32
N LEU A 114 11.15 14.49 0.42
CA LEU A 114 11.95 14.12 -0.73
C LEU A 114 11.08 13.44 -1.81
N GLN A 115 11.46 13.62 -3.05
CA GLN A 115 10.81 13.03 -4.20
C GLN A 115 11.81 12.24 -5.05
N LEU A 116 11.32 11.38 -5.92
CA LEU A 116 12.12 10.52 -6.79
C LEU A 116 11.73 10.79 -8.25
N ARG A 117 12.73 11.10 -9.08
CA ARG A 117 12.53 11.24 -10.52
C ARG A 117 12.53 9.84 -11.15
N THR A 118 11.48 9.53 -11.88
CA THR A 118 11.28 8.26 -12.58
C THR A 118 10.92 8.50 -14.05
N ALA A 119 10.87 7.43 -14.84
CA ALA A 119 10.40 7.51 -16.23
C ALA A 119 8.95 8.00 -16.36
N ALA A 120 8.12 7.82 -15.32
CA ALA A 120 6.76 8.33 -15.23
C ALA A 120 6.66 9.73 -14.59
N GLY A 121 7.76 10.48 -14.53
CA GLY A 121 7.84 11.77 -13.86
C GLY A 121 8.28 11.67 -12.40
N VAL A 122 8.10 12.77 -11.68
CA VAL A 122 8.49 12.87 -10.27
C VAL A 122 7.43 12.20 -9.39
N LYS A 123 7.86 11.36 -8.46
CA LYS A 123 7.01 10.59 -7.54
C LYS A 123 7.41 10.82 -6.09
N SER A 124 6.43 11.02 -5.23
CA SER A 124 6.65 11.03 -3.78
C SER A 124 6.69 9.61 -3.21
N PRO A 125 7.32 9.39 -2.05
CA PRO A 125 7.24 8.10 -1.34
C PRO A 125 5.79 7.68 -1.01
N VAL A 126 4.89 8.65 -0.84
CA VAL A 126 3.46 8.42 -0.64
C VAL A 126 2.82 7.77 -1.87
N GLU A 127 3.08 8.33 -3.08
CA GLU A 127 2.56 7.77 -4.34
C GLU A 127 3.12 6.38 -4.60
N VAL A 128 4.42 6.16 -4.36
CA VAL A 128 5.04 4.83 -4.50
C VAL A 128 4.41 3.82 -3.54
N SER A 129 4.17 4.22 -2.31
CA SER A 129 3.50 3.35 -1.31
C SER A 129 2.05 3.07 -1.69
N ALA A 130 1.35 4.04 -2.28
CA ALA A 130 -0.01 3.87 -2.76
C ALA A 130 -0.10 2.77 -3.83
N GLU A 131 0.88 2.65 -4.73
CA GLU A 131 0.88 1.55 -5.71
C GLU A 131 0.96 0.17 -5.05
N ILE A 132 1.78 0.03 -3.99
CA ILE A 132 1.88 -1.24 -3.24
C ILE A 132 0.53 -1.55 -2.56
N LEU A 133 -0.06 -0.55 -1.90
CA LEU A 133 -1.35 -0.68 -1.21
C LEU A 133 -2.48 -0.99 -2.19
N ARG A 134 -2.47 -0.41 -3.40
CA ARG A 134 -3.44 -0.71 -4.46
C ARG A 134 -3.42 -2.20 -4.82
N VAL A 135 -2.26 -2.77 -5.06
CA VAL A 135 -2.14 -4.21 -5.39
C VAL A 135 -2.61 -5.10 -4.24
N LEU A 136 -2.30 -4.75 -2.98
CA LEU A 136 -2.77 -5.50 -1.82
C LEU A 136 -4.29 -5.38 -1.64
N ARG A 137 -4.87 -4.21 -1.91
CA ARG A 137 -6.31 -4.01 -1.91
C ARG A 137 -7.00 -4.85 -2.97
N GLU A 138 -6.56 -4.78 -4.23
CA GLU A 138 -7.10 -5.56 -5.34
C GLU A 138 -7.03 -7.07 -5.06
N ARG A 139 -5.90 -7.55 -4.54
CA ARG A 139 -5.73 -8.94 -4.09
C ARG A 139 -6.76 -9.33 -3.03
N ALA A 140 -6.98 -8.46 -2.05
CA ALA A 140 -7.93 -8.71 -0.98
C ALA A 140 -9.37 -8.72 -1.49
N GLU A 141 -9.75 -7.77 -2.32
CA GLU A 141 -11.09 -7.68 -2.92
C GLU A 141 -11.41 -8.91 -3.78
N LEU A 142 -10.43 -9.39 -4.56
CA LEU A 142 -10.55 -10.64 -5.33
C LEU A 142 -10.71 -11.86 -4.41
N SER A 143 -9.89 -11.97 -3.38
CA SER A 143 -9.92 -13.10 -2.44
C SER A 143 -11.18 -13.14 -1.58
N LEU A 144 -11.73 -11.98 -1.24
CA LEU A 144 -12.92 -11.83 -0.40
C LEU A 144 -14.21 -11.70 -1.22
N GLN A 145 -14.10 -11.62 -2.54
CA GLN A 145 -15.21 -11.47 -3.49
C GLN A 145 -16.12 -10.27 -3.16
N GLY A 146 -15.52 -9.15 -2.77
CA GLY A 146 -16.26 -7.95 -2.43
C GLY A 146 -15.38 -6.72 -2.23
N THR A 147 -16.01 -5.55 -2.21
CA THR A 147 -15.33 -4.26 -2.01
C THR A 147 -14.97 -4.06 -0.55
N LEU A 148 -13.76 -3.58 -0.29
CA LEU A 148 -13.32 -3.29 1.07
C LEU A 148 -13.97 -2.00 1.60
N SER A 149 -14.50 -2.07 2.82
CA SER A 149 -14.98 -0.90 3.56
C SER A 149 -13.87 -0.14 4.28
N GLY A 150 -12.72 -0.78 4.51
CA GLY A 150 -11.57 -0.17 5.18
C GLY A 150 -10.39 -1.11 5.34
N ALA A 151 -9.28 -0.53 5.76
CA ALA A 151 -8.07 -1.27 6.11
C ALA A 151 -7.40 -0.72 7.36
N VAL A 152 -6.78 -1.59 8.14
CA VAL A 152 -5.84 -1.22 9.21
C VAL A 152 -4.44 -1.44 8.69
N ILE A 153 -3.62 -0.39 8.65
CA ILE A 153 -2.25 -0.45 8.16
C ILE A 153 -1.30 -0.34 9.35
N THR A 154 -0.42 -1.33 9.51
CA THR A 154 0.58 -1.31 10.56
C THR A 154 1.73 -0.38 10.20
N VAL A 155 2.20 0.38 11.18
CA VAL A 155 3.39 1.24 11.07
C VAL A 155 4.34 0.92 12.22
N PRO A 156 5.67 1.09 12.03
CA PRO A 156 6.61 0.92 13.13
C PRO A 156 6.32 1.88 14.29
N ALA A 157 6.60 1.43 15.51
CA ALA A 157 6.41 2.25 16.71
C ALA A 157 7.23 3.56 16.70
N TYR A 158 8.38 3.53 16.03
CA TYR A 158 9.30 4.69 15.89
C TYR A 158 8.89 5.69 14.80
N PHE A 159 7.80 5.43 14.05
CA PHE A 159 7.30 6.41 13.10
C PHE A 159 6.80 7.64 13.82
N ASP A 160 7.26 8.80 13.36
CA ASP A 160 6.73 10.10 13.79
C ASP A 160 5.35 10.39 13.15
N ASP A 161 4.73 11.49 13.54
CA ASP A 161 3.40 11.84 13.06
C ASP A 161 3.37 12.11 11.55
N ALA A 162 4.44 12.70 10.98
CA ALA A 162 4.54 12.94 9.55
C ALA A 162 4.58 11.62 8.76
N GLN A 163 5.33 10.62 9.24
CA GLN A 163 5.40 9.30 8.64
C GLN A 163 4.08 8.54 8.76
N ARG A 164 3.38 8.65 9.90
CA ARG A 164 2.05 8.06 10.11
C ARG A 164 1.02 8.68 9.18
N GLN A 165 1.02 10.01 9.07
CA GLN A 165 0.14 10.74 8.17
C GLN A 165 0.40 10.39 6.70
N ALA A 166 1.67 10.34 6.27
CA ALA A 166 2.05 9.94 4.92
C ALA A 166 1.54 8.54 4.58
N THR A 167 1.60 7.58 5.53
CA THR A 167 1.05 6.23 5.33
C THR A 167 -0.47 6.26 5.18
N THR A 168 -1.18 7.05 5.99
CA THR A 168 -2.63 7.21 5.90
C THR A 168 -3.03 7.81 4.54
N VAL A 169 -2.34 8.86 4.09
CA VAL A 169 -2.57 9.51 2.81
C VAL A 169 -2.34 8.54 1.65
N SER A 170 -1.33 7.66 1.72
CA SER A 170 -1.08 6.63 0.70
C SER A 170 -2.31 5.73 0.48
N TYR A 171 -3.04 5.37 1.54
CA TYR A 171 -4.25 4.56 1.42
C TYR A 171 -5.46 5.39 0.95
N THR A 172 -5.63 6.61 1.44
CA THR A 172 -6.77 7.47 1.07
C THR A 172 -6.73 7.89 -0.41
N HIS A 173 -5.55 8.02 -1.00
CA HIS A 173 -5.40 8.23 -2.45
C HIS A 173 -6.04 7.12 -3.30
N LEU A 174 -6.17 5.90 -2.76
CA LEU A 174 -6.81 4.77 -3.45
C LEU A 174 -8.33 4.77 -3.33
N THR A 175 -8.87 5.45 -2.34
CA THR A 175 -10.32 5.41 -2.01
C THR A 175 -11.09 6.60 -2.53
N LEU A 176 -10.41 7.67 -2.92
CA LEU A 176 -11.05 8.82 -3.56
C LEU A 176 -11.30 8.50 -5.05
N PRO A 177 -12.54 8.64 -5.56
CA PRO A 177 -12.78 8.54 -6.99
C PRO A 177 -11.95 9.63 -7.67
N THR A 178 -11.06 9.24 -8.56
CA THR A 178 -10.39 10.17 -9.49
C THR A 178 -11.51 10.83 -10.30
N LYS A 179 -11.83 12.08 -9.98
CA LYS A 179 -12.67 12.88 -10.86
C LYS A 179 -11.90 13.04 -12.17
N ALA A 180 -12.42 12.39 -13.22
CA ALA A 180 -12.04 12.68 -14.59
C ALA A 180 -12.39 14.14 -14.94
#